data_95e5091e122c100471842a34577a99c7
#
_entry.id   95e5091e122c100471842a34577a99c7
#
_cell.length_a   1.000
_cell.length_b   1.000
_cell.length_c   1.000
_cell.angle_alpha   90.00
_cell.angle_beta   90.00
_cell.angle_gamma   90.00
#
_symmetry.space_group_name_H-M   'P 1'
#
loop_
_entity.id
_entity.type
_entity.pdbx_description
1 polymer ?
#
loop_
_entity_poly.entity_id
_entity_poly.type
_entity_poly.pdbx_seq_one_letter_code
_entity_poly.pdbx_strand_id
1 'polypeptide(L)'
;MKYPPMEAAAFAKWLNDEGACREYLRWQHNKTLRETWDTCERGDWLEWLLNACGYQWKATAEEAYQKAKATAEEAYQKAKAPAWEAYQKATAPAEEAYQKAMATAWEAYQKATATAEEAYQKAMATAWEAYQKATATAEEAYQKAKATAEEAYQKAKAPAWEAYQKATATAEEAYQKATAPAWEAYQKATAPAEEAYQKAMATAWEAYQKAKAPAEEAYQKAKAPAWEAYQKATATAEEAYQKAKAPAWEAYQKATAPAEEAYQKAKAPAEEAYQKATATGIREIIPYPFEKEGK
;
A
#
# COMPACT_ATOMS: atom_id res chain seq x y z
N MET A 1 -50.29 -24.20 0.32
CA MET A 1 -49.33 -24.98 1.10
C MET A 1 -48.88 -26.20 0.29
N LYS A 2 -47.57 -26.39 0.11
CA LYS A 2 -47.02 -27.65 -0.46
C LYS A 2 -46.93 -28.66 0.69
N TYR A 3 -47.56 -29.82 0.55
CA TYR A 3 -47.46 -30.86 1.55
C TYR A 3 -46.23 -31.74 1.24
N PRO A 4 -45.22 -31.79 2.11
CA PRO A 4 -44.08 -32.68 1.92
C PRO A 4 -44.51 -34.14 2.03
N PRO A 5 -43.73 -35.07 1.45
CA PRO A 5 -43.98 -36.49 1.60
C PRO A 5 -43.88 -36.94 3.05
N MET A 6 -44.80 -37.80 3.52
CA MET A 6 -44.81 -38.31 4.89
C MET A 6 -43.77 -39.38 5.16
N GLU A 7 -43.43 -40.20 4.13
CA GLU A 7 -42.47 -41.29 4.20
C GLU A 7 -41.03 -40.79 4.32
N ALA A 8 -40.23 -41.39 5.19
CA ALA A 8 -38.87 -40.89 5.53
C ALA A 8 -37.94 -40.69 4.33
N ALA A 9 -37.88 -41.64 3.42
CA ALA A 9 -37.01 -41.58 2.24
C ALA A 9 -37.48 -40.52 1.23
N ALA A 10 -38.77 -40.38 0.99
CA ALA A 10 -39.35 -39.40 0.09
C ALA A 10 -39.21 -37.98 0.69
N PHE A 11 -39.36 -37.86 2.01
CA PHE A 11 -39.17 -36.59 2.73
C PHE A 11 -37.72 -36.15 2.72
N ALA A 12 -36.76 -37.05 2.94
CA ALA A 12 -35.33 -36.74 2.85
C ALA A 12 -34.93 -36.20 1.45
N LYS A 13 -35.46 -36.84 0.39
CA LYS A 13 -35.25 -36.38 -0.98
C LYS A 13 -35.86 -34.98 -1.17
N TRP A 14 -37.10 -34.79 -0.73
CA TRP A 14 -37.76 -33.49 -0.84
C TRP A 14 -36.99 -32.38 -0.12
N LEU A 15 -36.49 -32.61 1.10
CA LEU A 15 -35.65 -31.68 1.83
C LEU A 15 -34.39 -31.29 1.04
N ASN A 16 -33.73 -32.26 0.42
CA ASN A 16 -32.56 -32.02 -0.40
C ASN A 16 -32.90 -31.19 -1.65
N ASP A 17 -34.03 -31.49 -2.30
CA ASP A 17 -34.49 -30.81 -3.51
C ASP A 17 -34.95 -29.36 -3.21
N GLU A 18 -35.49 -29.07 -2.02
CA GLU A 18 -35.84 -27.71 -1.55
C GLU A 18 -34.65 -26.98 -0.92
N GLY A 19 -33.45 -27.58 -0.87
CA GLY A 19 -32.21 -26.91 -0.46
C GLY A 19 -31.93 -26.89 1.04
N ALA A 20 -32.43 -27.87 1.81
CA ALA A 20 -32.10 -27.97 3.23
C ALA A 20 -30.60 -28.10 3.48
N CYS A 21 -30.08 -27.52 4.59
CA CYS A 21 -28.69 -27.59 4.92
C CYS A 21 -28.22 -29.02 5.23
N ARG A 22 -26.91 -29.28 5.05
CA ARG A 22 -26.33 -30.64 5.26
C ARG A 22 -26.51 -31.16 6.66
N GLU A 23 -26.51 -30.26 7.67
CA GLU A 23 -26.72 -30.66 9.07
C GLU A 23 -28.15 -31.14 9.30
N TYR A 24 -29.14 -30.41 8.75
CA TYR A 24 -30.54 -30.80 8.84
C TYR A 24 -30.76 -32.14 8.16
N LEU A 25 -30.22 -32.38 6.94
CA LEU A 25 -30.32 -33.64 6.21
C LEU A 25 -29.71 -34.82 7.00
N ARG A 26 -28.55 -34.61 7.67
CA ARG A 26 -27.92 -35.63 8.53
C ARG A 26 -28.76 -35.97 9.76
N TRP A 27 -29.28 -34.94 10.42
CA TRP A 27 -30.08 -35.10 11.64
C TRP A 27 -31.43 -35.78 11.30
N GLN A 28 -32.04 -35.42 10.18
CA GLN A 28 -33.34 -35.96 9.72
C GLN A 28 -33.24 -37.42 9.24
N HIS A 29 -32.06 -37.91 8.94
CA HIS A 29 -31.85 -39.22 8.32
C HIS A 29 -32.75 -40.32 8.93
N ASN A 30 -33.56 -40.98 8.05
CA ASN A 30 -34.54 -42.00 8.40
C ASN A 30 -35.74 -41.58 9.29
N LYS A 31 -35.96 -40.28 9.50
CA LYS A 31 -37.14 -39.78 10.21
C LYS A 31 -38.25 -39.44 9.21
N THR A 32 -39.49 -39.74 9.59
CA THR A 32 -40.67 -39.26 8.87
C THR A 32 -40.86 -37.74 9.09
N LEU A 33 -41.73 -37.12 8.29
CA LEU A 33 -42.10 -35.73 8.46
C LEU A 33 -42.67 -35.49 9.89
N ARG A 34 -43.51 -36.41 10.40
CA ARG A 34 -44.10 -36.32 11.75
C ARG A 34 -43.04 -36.41 12.82
N GLU A 35 -42.16 -37.41 12.77
CA GLU A 35 -41.05 -37.55 13.71
C GLU A 35 -40.10 -36.34 13.66
N THR A 36 -39.82 -35.80 12.46
CA THR A 36 -39.02 -34.59 12.32
C THR A 36 -39.66 -33.41 12.99
N TRP A 37 -40.98 -33.18 12.82
CA TRP A 37 -41.70 -32.10 13.48
C TRP A 37 -41.72 -32.26 14.97
N ASP A 38 -42.04 -33.43 15.48
CA ASP A 38 -42.20 -33.66 16.95
C ASP A 38 -40.86 -33.64 17.70
N THR A 39 -39.75 -34.06 17.06
CA THR A 39 -38.45 -34.24 17.73
C THR A 39 -37.43 -33.16 17.39
N CYS A 40 -37.69 -32.26 16.45
CA CYS A 40 -36.73 -31.20 16.06
C CYS A 40 -36.58 -30.16 17.18
N GLU A 41 -35.40 -30.07 17.76
CA GLU A 41 -35.06 -29.08 18.77
C GLU A 41 -34.49 -27.77 18.18
N ARG A 42 -34.41 -27.68 16.86
CA ARG A 42 -33.90 -26.54 16.10
C ARG A 42 -35.06 -25.69 15.57
N GLY A 43 -35.31 -24.55 16.21
CA GLY A 43 -36.38 -23.62 15.80
C GLY A 43 -36.19 -23.07 14.41
N ASP A 44 -34.95 -22.74 14.02
CA ASP A 44 -34.59 -22.29 12.67
C ASP A 44 -34.92 -23.32 11.60
N TRP A 45 -34.78 -24.60 11.88
CA TRP A 45 -35.12 -25.69 10.93
C TRP A 45 -36.63 -25.86 10.79
N LEU A 46 -37.40 -25.73 11.87
CA LEU A 46 -38.86 -25.76 11.82
C LEU A 46 -39.42 -24.53 11.09
N GLU A 47 -38.87 -23.35 11.34
CA GLU A 47 -39.23 -22.12 10.64
C GLU A 47 -38.93 -22.24 9.12
N TRP A 48 -37.77 -22.77 8.77
CA TRP A 48 -37.38 -23.05 7.39
C TRP A 48 -38.36 -24.06 6.73
N LEU A 49 -38.71 -25.14 7.42
CA LEU A 49 -39.62 -26.16 6.93
C LEU A 49 -41.02 -25.58 6.63
N LEU A 50 -41.56 -24.76 7.52
CA LEU A 50 -42.82 -24.06 7.31
C LEU A 50 -42.77 -23.15 6.09
N ASN A 51 -41.70 -22.39 5.94
CA ASN A 51 -41.49 -21.50 4.80
C ASN A 51 -41.36 -22.26 3.49
N ALA A 52 -40.59 -23.35 3.45
CA ALA A 52 -40.43 -24.20 2.28
C ALA A 52 -41.75 -24.84 1.83
N CYS A 53 -42.64 -25.14 2.79
CA CYS A 53 -44.01 -25.62 2.52
C CYS A 53 -44.99 -24.52 2.12
N GLY A 54 -44.58 -23.24 2.15
CA GLY A 54 -45.45 -22.11 1.90
C GLY A 54 -46.57 -21.94 2.94
N TYR A 55 -46.24 -22.24 4.23
CA TYR A 55 -47.17 -22.03 5.34
C TYR A 55 -47.47 -20.57 5.51
N GLN A 56 -48.76 -20.21 5.54
CA GLN A 56 -49.19 -18.83 5.79
C GLN A 56 -49.62 -18.71 7.25
N TRP A 57 -48.87 -17.93 8.02
CA TRP A 57 -49.19 -17.65 9.42
C TRP A 57 -50.50 -16.88 9.52
N LYS A 58 -51.38 -17.31 10.45
CA LYS A 58 -52.48 -16.47 10.88
C LYS A 58 -51.90 -15.33 11.74
N ALA A 59 -52.40 -14.13 11.61
CA ALA A 59 -51.84 -12.95 12.33
C ALA A 59 -51.66 -13.16 13.82
N THR A 60 -52.62 -13.80 14.50
CA THR A 60 -52.55 -14.10 15.93
C THR A 60 -51.45 -15.14 16.26
N ALA A 61 -51.22 -16.12 15.37
CA ALA A 61 -50.18 -17.13 15.55
C ALA A 61 -48.79 -16.51 15.28
N GLU A 62 -48.70 -15.61 14.30
CA GLU A 62 -47.46 -14.87 14.01
C GLU A 62 -47.06 -13.97 15.19
N GLU A 63 -48.01 -13.19 15.74
CA GLU A 63 -47.75 -12.36 16.95
C GLU A 63 -47.30 -13.20 18.15
N ALA A 64 -47.96 -14.35 18.39
CA ALA A 64 -47.57 -15.26 19.48
C ALA A 64 -46.16 -15.84 19.25
N TYR A 65 -45.83 -16.21 18.01
CA TYR A 65 -44.50 -16.70 17.65
C TYR A 65 -43.44 -15.63 17.84
N GLN A 66 -43.65 -14.41 17.35
CA GLN A 66 -42.69 -13.31 17.51
C GLN A 66 -42.45 -13.00 18.99
N LYS A 67 -43.51 -13.05 19.82
CA LYS A 67 -43.39 -12.88 21.29
C LYS A 67 -42.57 -14.00 21.93
N ALA A 68 -42.83 -15.26 21.57
CA ALA A 68 -42.05 -16.41 22.07
C ALA A 68 -40.57 -16.34 21.65
N LYS A 69 -40.33 -15.99 20.39
CA LYS A 69 -38.99 -15.78 19.82
C LYS A 69 -38.23 -14.67 20.53
N ALA A 70 -38.87 -13.51 20.79
CA ALA A 70 -38.29 -12.39 21.51
C ALA A 70 -37.91 -12.79 22.96
N THR A 71 -38.80 -13.54 23.67
CA THR A 71 -38.48 -14.03 25.00
C THR A 71 -37.31 -15.00 25.01
N ALA A 72 -37.22 -15.91 24.02
CA ALA A 72 -36.09 -16.82 23.87
C ALA A 72 -34.78 -16.05 23.54
N GLU A 73 -34.85 -15.02 22.71
CA GLU A 73 -33.73 -14.15 22.40
C GLU A 73 -33.22 -13.38 23.61
N GLU A 74 -34.11 -12.79 24.42
CA GLU A 74 -33.74 -12.13 25.66
C GLU A 74 -33.02 -13.08 26.63
N ALA A 75 -33.54 -14.30 26.77
CA ALA A 75 -32.92 -15.34 27.60
C ALA A 75 -31.53 -15.73 27.08
N TYR A 76 -31.40 -15.88 25.78
CA TYR A 76 -30.11 -16.14 25.11
C TYR A 76 -29.10 -15.03 25.36
N GLN A 77 -29.48 -13.77 25.13
CA GLN A 77 -28.58 -12.62 25.32
C GLN A 77 -28.17 -12.51 26.82
N LYS A 78 -29.10 -12.73 27.74
CA LYS A 78 -28.82 -12.72 29.17
C LYS A 78 -27.86 -13.84 29.59
N ALA A 79 -27.97 -15.02 29.00
CA ALA A 79 -27.07 -16.14 29.27
C ALA A 79 -25.69 -15.96 28.64
N LYS A 80 -25.63 -15.35 27.45
CA LYS A 80 -24.39 -15.09 26.68
C LYS A 80 -23.57 -13.93 27.26
N ALA A 81 -24.22 -12.90 27.83
CA ALA A 81 -23.57 -11.68 28.28
C ALA A 81 -22.40 -11.92 29.25
N PRO A 82 -22.56 -12.72 30.33
CA PRO A 82 -21.46 -12.99 31.27
C PRO A 82 -20.26 -13.69 30.59
N ALA A 83 -20.52 -14.57 29.65
CA ALA A 83 -19.45 -15.26 28.92
C ALA A 83 -18.68 -14.29 28.02
N TRP A 84 -19.37 -13.36 27.40
CA TRP A 84 -18.76 -12.30 26.60
C TRP A 84 -17.93 -11.33 27.44
N GLU A 85 -18.44 -10.90 28.60
CA GLU A 85 -17.68 -10.07 29.54
C GLU A 85 -16.43 -10.78 30.06
N ALA A 86 -16.53 -12.08 30.37
CA ALA A 86 -15.39 -12.88 30.78
C ALA A 86 -14.35 -13.00 29.67
N TYR A 87 -14.79 -13.21 28.41
CA TYR A 87 -13.91 -13.22 27.23
C TYR A 87 -13.18 -11.90 27.07
N GLN A 88 -13.89 -10.77 27.04
CA GLN A 88 -13.28 -9.44 26.91
C GLN A 88 -12.26 -9.18 28.04
N LYS A 89 -12.61 -9.49 29.27
CA LYS A 89 -11.71 -9.32 30.41
C LYS A 89 -10.47 -10.20 30.32
N ALA A 90 -10.61 -11.43 29.83
CA ALA A 90 -9.48 -12.35 29.67
C ALA A 90 -8.54 -11.96 28.48
N THR A 91 -9.10 -11.38 27.42
CA THR A 91 -8.31 -11.02 26.21
C THR A 91 -7.69 -9.63 26.29
N ALA A 92 -8.28 -8.68 27.05
CA ALA A 92 -7.81 -7.31 27.15
C ALA A 92 -6.31 -7.17 27.50
N PRO A 93 -5.76 -7.91 28.50
CA PRO A 93 -4.33 -7.82 28.82
C PRO A 93 -3.42 -8.29 27.68
N ALA A 94 -3.84 -9.29 26.92
CA ALA A 94 -3.08 -9.80 25.77
C ALA A 94 -3.09 -8.81 24.61
N GLU A 95 -4.21 -8.16 24.38
CA GLU A 95 -4.36 -7.10 23.37
C GLU A 95 -3.51 -5.88 23.71
N GLU A 96 -3.54 -5.44 24.98
CA GLU A 96 -2.71 -4.33 25.47
C GLU A 96 -1.20 -4.65 25.34
N ALA A 97 -0.79 -5.85 25.70
CA ALA A 97 0.59 -6.32 25.56
C ALA A 97 1.03 -6.35 24.08
N TYR A 98 0.18 -6.82 23.19
CA TYR A 98 0.43 -6.84 21.76
C TYR A 98 0.57 -5.42 21.18
N GLN A 99 -0.35 -4.52 21.50
CA GLN A 99 -0.30 -3.13 21.05
C GLN A 99 0.97 -2.43 21.53
N LYS A 100 1.36 -2.64 22.79
CA LYS A 100 2.59 -2.09 23.35
C LYS A 100 3.85 -2.63 22.66
N ALA A 101 3.91 -3.93 22.38
CA ALA A 101 5.02 -4.53 21.64
C ALA A 101 5.12 -3.99 20.22
N MET A 102 3.98 -3.83 19.55
CA MET A 102 3.91 -3.25 18.20
C MET A 102 4.35 -1.79 18.17
N ALA A 103 3.91 -0.97 19.15
CA ALA A 103 4.32 0.43 19.24
C ALA A 103 5.84 0.55 19.44
N THR A 104 6.43 -0.25 20.33
CA THR A 104 7.87 -0.26 20.58
C THR A 104 8.66 -0.67 19.32
N ALA A 105 8.20 -1.69 18.62
CA ALA A 105 8.84 -2.15 17.37
C ALA A 105 8.74 -1.08 16.26
N TRP A 106 7.62 -0.40 16.16
CA TRP A 106 7.40 0.69 15.22
C TRP A 106 8.29 1.90 15.49
N GLU A 107 8.40 2.32 16.75
CA GLU A 107 9.31 3.41 17.16
C GLU A 107 10.77 3.08 16.81
N ALA A 108 11.20 1.84 17.07
CA ALA A 108 12.54 1.40 16.71
C ALA A 108 12.78 1.43 15.20
N TYR A 109 11.80 1.00 14.41
CA TYR A 109 11.84 1.08 12.95
C TYR A 109 11.94 2.52 12.46
N GLN A 110 11.08 3.43 12.94
CA GLN A 110 11.11 4.84 12.56
C GLN A 110 12.45 5.50 12.91
N LYS A 111 12.99 5.23 14.08
CA LYS A 111 14.29 5.76 14.51
C LYS A 111 15.43 5.26 13.62
N ALA A 112 15.44 3.99 13.27
CA ALA A 112 16.46 3.42 12.41
C ALA A 112 16.41 3.99 10.98
N THR A 113 15.22 4.14 10.42
CA THR A 113 15.03 4.71 9.08
C THR A 113 15.37 6.20 9.04
N ALA A 114 14.98 6.98 10.05
CA ALA A 114 15.34 8.40 10.15
C ALA A 114 16.87 8.59 10.22
N THR A 115 17.56 7.78 11.02
CA THR A 115 19.03 7.81 11.11
C THR A 115 19.69 7.47 9.77
N ALA A 116 19.16 6.51 9.05
CA ALA A 116 19.66 6.14 7.72
C ALA A 116 19.44 7.24 6.68
N GLU A 117 18.31 7.92 6.75
CA GLU A 117 17.97 9.04 5.87
C GLU A 117 18.87 10.26 6.13
N GLU A 118 19.11 10.62 7.39
CA GLU A 118 20.04 11.69 7.76
C GLU A 118 21.47 11.41 7.26
N ALA A 119 21.93 10.16 7.40
CA ALA A 119 23.24 9.77 6.90
C ALA A 119 23.34 9.86 5.38
N TYR A 120 22.29 9.46 4.66
CA TYR A 120 22.21 9.57 3.22
C TYR A 120 22.22 11.04 2.76
N GLN A 121 21.39 11.90 3.37
CA GLN A 121 21.32 13.33 3.03
C GLN A 121 22.66 14.03 3.27
N LYS A 122 23.34 13.71 4.38
CA LYS A 122 24.67 14.26 4.69
C LYS A 122 25.72 13.84 3.66
N ALA A 123 25.73 12.57 3.28
CA ALA A 123 26.66 12.08 2.25
C ALA A 123 26.39 12.75 0.90
N MET A 124 25.13 12.93 0.53
CA MET A 124 24.72 13.61 -0.70
C MET A 124 25.12 15.09 -0.72
N ALA A 125 24.90 15.80 0.40
CA ALA A 125 25.31 17.21 0.54
C ALA A 125 26.82 17.38 0.36
N THR A 126 27.60 16.55 1.03
CA THR A 126 29.08 16.57 0.92
C THR A 126 29.56 16.29 -0.52
N ALA A 127 28.95 15.32 -1.19
CA ALA A 127 29.30 15.00 -2.58
C ALA A 127 28.90 16.14 -3.53
N TRP A 128 27.78 16.79 -3.29
CA TRP A 128 27.31 17.94 -4.07
C TRP A 128 28.20 19.17 -3.93
N GLU A 129 28.62 19.49 -2.70
CA GLU A 129 29.55 20.59 -2.44
C GLU A 129 30.89 20.35 -3.15
N ALA A 130 31.42 19.13 -3.10
CA ALA A 130 32.64 18.77 -3.83
C ALA A 130 32.48 18.95 -5.36
N TYR A 131 31.36 18.52 -5.90
CA TYR A 131 31.03 18.71 -7.32
C TYR A 131 30.97 20.18 -7.71
N GLN A 132 30.23 21.00 -6.93
CA GLN A 132 30.11 22.45 -7.19
C GLN A 132 31.49 23.15 -7.15
N LYS A 133 32.31 22.83 -6.16
CA LYS A 133 33.65 23.40 -6.05
C LYS A 133 34.55 23.05 -7.25
N ALA A 134 34.50 21.78 -7.67
CA ALA A 134 35.31 21.35 -8.82
C ALA A 134 34.84 21.99 -10.13
N THR A 135 33.53 22.11 -10.33
CA THR A 135 32.95 22.74 -11.54
C THR A 135 33.19 24.27 -11.56
N ALA A 136 33.09 24.94 -10.40
CA ALA A 136 33.41 26.36 -10.30
C ALA A 136 34.89 26.66 -10.67
N THR A 137 35.83 25.83 -10.18
CA THR A 137 37.24 25.94 -10.56
C THR A 137 37.48 25.74 -12.05
N ALA A 138 36.79 24.78 -12.66
CA ALA A 138 36.86 24.55 -14.10
C ALA A 138 36.27 25.73 -14.91
N GLU A 139 35.19 26.30 -14.47
CA GLU A 139 34.55 27.48 -15.09
C GLU A 139 35.47 28.71 -15.00
N GLU A 140 36.08 29.00 -13.87
CA GLU A 140 37.05 30.09 -13.73
C GLU A 140 38.23 29.91 -14.67
N ALA A 141 38.78 28.72 -14.79
CA ALA A 141 39.87 28.40 -15.72
C ALA A 141 39.46 28.63 -17.20
N TYR A 142 38.26 28.23 -17.56
CA TYR A 142 37.69 28.47 -18.89
C TYR A 142 37.53 29.94 -19.19
N GLN A 143 36.95 30.74 -18.29
CA GLN A 143 36.74 32.17 -18.48
C GLN A 143 38.07 32.90 -18.61
N LYS A 144 39.08 32.54 -17.80
CA LYS A 144 40.42 33.11 -17.89
C LYS A 144 41.09 32.79 -19.23
N ALA A 145 41.00 31.57 -19.71
CA ALA A 145 41.53 31.19 -21.03
C ALA A 145 40.82 31.93 -22.17
N LYS A 146 39.52 32.08 -22.08
CA LYS A 146 38.70 32.84 -23.06
C LYS A 146 39.10 34.32 -23.08
N ALA A 147 39.22 34.96 -21.94
CA ALA A 147 39.64 36.35 -21.84
C ALA A 147 41.05 36.59 -22.44
N THR A 148 41.98 35.67 -22.14
CA THR A 148 43.34 35.71 -22.74
C THR A 148 43.32 35.57 -24.27
N ALA A 149 42.52 34.69 -24.81
CA ALA A 149 42.35 34.51 -26.26
C ALA A 149 41.71 35.72 -26.92
N GLU A 150 40.70 36.31 -26.29
CA GLU A 150 40.06 37.55 -26.77
C GLU A 150 41.03 38.72 -26.83
N GLU A 151 41.82 38.92 -25.75
CA GLU A 151 42.85 39.98 -25.69
C GLU A 151 43.90 39.79 -26.79
N ALA A 152 44.38 38.55 -26.99
CA ALA A 152 45.34 38.25 -28.08
C ALA A 152 44.77 38.55 -29.46
N TYR A 153 43.50 38.20 -29.69
CA TYR A 153 42.81 38.50 -30.95
C TYR A 153 42.70 39.99 -31.22
N GLN A 154 42.28 40.79 -30.22
CA GLN A 154 42.17 42.24 -30.38
C GLN A 154 43.52 42.90 -30.62
N LYS A 155 44.60 42.48 -29.94
CA LYS A 155 45.97 42.96 -30.18
C LYS A 155 46.47 42.67 -31.57
N ALA A 156 46.13 41.51 -32.14
CA ALA A 156 46.52 41.15 -33.49
C ALA A 156 45.70 41.88 -34.58
N LYS A 157 44.43 42.16 -34.31
CA LYS A 157 43.49 42.83 -35.23
C LYS A 157 43.74 44.35 -35.30
N ALA A 158 44.10 45.03 -34.19
CA ALA A 158 44.22 46.46 -34.12
C ALA A 158 45.25 47.05 -35.13
N PRO A 159 46.49 46.50 -35.26
CA PRO A 159 47.43 46.99 -36.26
C PRO A 159 46.98 46.83 -37.71
N ALA A 160 46.27 45.71 -38.00
CA ALA A 160 45.72 45.48 -39.33
C ALA A 160 44.61 46.47 -39.69
N TRP A 161 43.76 46.83 -38.71
CA TRP A 161 42.73 47.85 -38.84
C TRP A 161 43.31 49.26 -39.05
N GLU A 162 44.32 49.63 -38.26
CA GLU A 162 45.03 50.89 -38.43
C GLU A 162 45.71 51.01 -39.82
N ALA A 163 46.36 49.94 -40.29
CA ALA A 163 46.95 49.88 -41.62
C ALA A 163 45.89 50.04 -42.75
N TYR A 164 44.75 49.39 -42.60
CA TYR A 164 43.61 49.55 -43.48
C TYR A 164 43.07 50.96 -43.53
N GLN A 165 42.80 51.58 -42.38
CA GLN A 165 42.34 52.99 -42.33
C GLN A 165 43.34 53.99 -42.86
N LYS A 166 44.63 53.80 -42.62
CA LYS A 166 45.68 54.64 -43.18
C LYS A 166 45.78 54.51 -44.68
N ALA A 167 45.67 53.31 -45.24
CA ALA A 167 45.64 53.08 -46.69
C ALA A 167 44.43 53.72 -47.33
N THR A 168 43.26 53.68 -46.69
CA THR A 168 42.03 54.28 -47.22
C THR A 168 42.03 55.81 -47.17
N ALA A 169 42.60 56.42 -46.11
CA ALA A 169 42.63 57.85 -45.87
C ALA A 169 43.60 58.59 -46.89
N THR A 170 44.63 57.91 -47.35
CA THR A 170 45.66 58.54 -48.25
C THR A 170 45.24 58.48 -49.73
N ALA A 171 44.14 57.88 -50.10
CA ALA A 171 43.82 57.52 -51.48
C ALA A 171 42.44 57.95 -51.97
N GLU A 172 42.05 59.21 -51.73
CA GLU A 172 40.72 59.65 -52.20
C GLU A 172 40.64 59.69 -53.74
N GLU A 173 41.72 59.92 -54.50
CA GLU A 173 41.81 59.81 -55.94
C GLU A 173 42.12 58.41 -56.45
N ALA A 174 42.70 57.53 -55.62
CA ALA A 174 43.01 56.15 -56.00
C ALA A 174 42.07 55.15 -55.16
N TYR A 175 40.98 55.65 -54.56
CA TYR A 175 40.14 54.92 -53.63
C TYR A 175 39.72 53.56 -54.14
N GLN A 176 39.20 53.43 -55.34
CA GLN A 176 38.76 52.14 -55.91
C GLN A 176 39.87 51.14 -56.22
N LYS A 177 41.09 51.63 -56.52
CA LYS A 177 42.26 50.77 -56.76
C LYS A 177 43.05 50.43 -55.52
N ALA A 178 42.98 51.25 -54.45
CA ALA A 178 43.73 51.05 -53.24
C ALA A 178 42.94 50.28 -52.15
N THR A 179 41.60 50.38 -52.09
CA THR A 179 40.76 49.73 -51.14
C THR A 179 40.72 48.22 -51.26
N ALA A 180 40.68 47.64 -52.46
CA ALA A 180 40.67 46.20 -52.62
C ALA A 180 41.94 45.50 -52.10
N PRO A 181 43.17 45.97 -52.42
CA PRO A 181 44.42 45.45 -51.86
C PRO A 181 44.51 45.64 -50.33
N ALA A 182 44.03 46.81 -49.80
CA ALA A 182 44.02 47.08 -48.36
C ALA A 182 43.04 46.13 -47.60
N TRP A 183 41.89 45.84 -48.19
CA TRP A 183 40.93 44.89 -47.63
C TRP A 183 41.45 43.45 -47.66
N GLU A 184 42.08 43.05 -48.76
CA GLU A 184 42.74 41.71 -48.85
C GLU A 184 43.88 41.59 -47.82
N ALA A 185 44.68 42.66 -47.65
CA ALA A 185 45.77 42.71 -46.67
C ALA A 185 45.19 42.60 -45.20
N TYR A 186 44.09 43.33 -44.88
CA TYR A 186 43.39 43.24 -43.67
C TYR A 186 42.87 41.81 -43.39
N GLN A 187 42.19 41.20 -44.36
CA GLN A 187 41.71 39.81 -44.22
C GLN A 187 42.86 38.83 -44.00
N LYS A 188 43.94 38.95 -44.75
CA LYS A 188 45.13 38.11 -44.57
C LYS A 188 45.81 38.30 -43.24
N ALA A 189 45.82 39.54 -42.71
CA ALA A 189 46.41 39.82 -41.41
C ALA A 189 45.54 39.36 -40.21
N THR A 190 44.20 39.41 -40.37
CA THR A 190 43.27 39.02 -39.32
C THR A 190 42.96 37.54 -39.30
N ALA A 191 42.98 36.83 -40.43
CA ALA A 191 42.66 35.39 -40.51
C ALA A 191 43.50 34.52 -39.55
N PRO A 192 44.83 34.69 -39.40
CA PRO A 192 45.62 33.93 -38.47
C PRO A 192 45.22 34.18 -37.01
N ALA A 193 44.83 35.43 -36.67
CA ALA A 193 44.37 35.77 -35.32
C ALA A 193 43.00 35.15 -35.00
N GLU A 194 42.11 35.15 -35.96
CA GLU A 194 40.82 34.52 -35.87
C GLU A 194 40.92 33.00 -35.73
N GLU A 195 41.77 32.35 -36.50
CA GLU A 195 42.07 30.91 -36.41
C GLU A 195 42.70 30.58 -35.05
N ALA A 196 43.64 31.39 -34.55
CA ALA A 196 44.25 31.23 -33.25
C ALA A 196 43.24 31.38 -32.08
N TYR A 197 42.33 32.36 -32.22
CA TYR A 197 41.25 32.56 -31.25
C TYR A 197 40.30 31.30 -31.21
N GLN A 198 39.83 30.85 -32.33
CA GLN A 198 38.93 29.65 -32.39
C GLN A 198 39.64 28.42 -31.82
N LYS A 199 40.92 28.21 -32.13
CA LYS A 199 41.71 27.09 -31.60
C LYS A 199 41.91 27.20 -30.08
N ALA A 200 42.16 28.40 -29.55
CA ALA A 200 42.30 28.63 -28.13
C ALA A 200 40.98 28.39 -27.38
N MET A 201 39.84 28.83 -27.95
CA MET A 201 38.51 28.59 -27.42
C MET A 201 38.15 27.10 -27.39
N ALA A 202 38.44 26.35 -28.47
CA ALA A 202 38.23 24.92 -28.53
C ALA A 202 39.04 24.19 -27.48
N THR A 203 40.34 24.54 -27.34
CA THR A 203 41.24 23.97 -26.32
C THR A 203 40.75 24.27 -24.88
N ALA A 204 40.29 25.51 -24.64
CA ALA A 204 39.74 25.90 -23.33
C ALA A 204 38.45 25.13 -23.00
N TRP A 205 37.60 24.93 -23.99
CA TRP A 205 36.37 24.13 -23.84
C TRP A 205 36.67 22.64 -23.56
N GLU A 206 37.61 22.04 -24.32
CA GLU A 206 38.05 20.67 -24.02
C GLU A 206 38.63 20.52 -22.62
N ALA A 207 39.44 21.51 -22.17
CA ALA A 207 40.00 21.52 -20.81
C ALA A 207 38.90 21.60 -19.76
N TYR A 208 37.88 22.45 -19.97
CA TYR A 208 36.72 22.53 -19.09
C TYR A 208 35.97 21.21 -19.03
N GLN A 209 35.66 20.57 -20.13
CA GLN A 209 34.98 19.28 -20.14
C GLN A 209 35.81 18.18 -19.46
N LYS A 210 37.11 18.15 -19.68
CA LYS A 210 38.03 17.21 -19.01
C LYS A 210 38.10 17.44 -17.48
N ALA A 211 37.97 18.67 -17.01
CA ALA A 211 37.98 18.97 -15.60
C ALA A 211 36.62 18.68 -14.93
N LYS A 212 35.52 18.88 -15.67
CA LYS A 212 34.14 18.62 -15.19
C LYS A 212 33.84 17.11 -15.10
N ALA A 213 34.26 16.31 -16.07
CA ALA A 213 33.91 14.89 -16.14
C ALA A 213 34.35 14.09 -14.88
N PRO A 214 35.60 14.23 -14.34
CA PRO A 214 35.99 13.56 -13.11
C PRO A 214 35.15 13.98 -11.88
N ALA A 215 34.73 15.25 -11.82
CA ALA A 215 33.90 15.75 -10.74
C ALA A 215 32.50 15.09 -10.76
N GLU A 216 31.92 14.95 -11.93
CA GLU A 216 30.66 14.27 -12.14
C GLU A 216 30.76 12.76 -11.80
N GLU A 217 31.82 12.12 -12.26
CA GLU A 217 32.11 10.71 -11.91
C GLU A 217 32.29 10.53 -10.38
N ALA A 218 33.05 11.41 -9.73
CA ALA A 218 33.25 11.38 -8.29
C ALA A 218 31.91 11.54 -7.52
N TYR A 219 31.06 12.45 -7.98
CA TYR A 219 29.72 12.63 -7.41
C TYR A 219 28.89 11.34 -7.51
N GLN A 220 28.83 10.73 -8.69
CA GLN A 220 28.08 9.47 -8.88
C GLN A 220 28.67 8.33 -8.04
N LYS A 221 29.99 8.21 -7.97
CA LYS A 221 30.69 7.23 -7.12
C LYS A 221 30.41 7.43 -5.62
N ALA A 222 30.22 8.66 -5.16
CA ALA A 222 29.88 8.94 -3.77
C ALA A 222 28.39 8.67 -3.48
N LYS A 223 27.51 8.97 -4.45
CA LYS A 223 26.06 8.77 -4.34
C LYS A 223 25.68 7.29 -4.25
N ALA A 224 26.26 6.42 -5.07
CA ALA A 224 25.89 5.01 -5.17
C ALA A 224 26.05 4.28 -3.82
N PRO A 225 27.24 4.28 -3.14
CA PRO A 225 27.38 3.61 -1.85
C PRO A 225 26.52 4.23 -0.73
N ALA A 226 26.25 5.53 -0.78
CA ALA A 226 25.35 6.17 0.19
C ALA A 226 23.92 5.67 0.04
N TRP A 227 23.47 5.48 -1.20
CA TRP A 227 22.17 4.91 -1.49
C TRP A 227 22.07 3.43 -1.09
N GLU A 228 23.09 2.63 -1.39
CA GLU A 228 23.15 1.23 -0.96
C GLU A 228 23.13 1.09 0.56
N ALA A 229 23.89 1.94 1.27
CA ALA A 229 23.89 1.96 2.73
C ALA A 229 22.49 2.31 3.30
N TYR A 230 21.81 3.28 2.72
CA TYR A 230 20.43 3.63 3.08
C TYR A 230 19.46 2.46 2.86
N GLN A 231 19.49 1.84 1.69
CA GLN A 231 18.63 0.68 1.39
C GLN A 231 18.88 -0.49 2.34
N LYS A 232 20.17 -0.79 2.61
CA LYS A 232 20.54 -1.86 3.54
C LYS A 232 20.08 -1.57 4.98
N ALA A 233 20.20 -0.33 5.44
CA ALA A 233 19.75 0.07 6.77
C ALA A 233 18.23 -0.02 6.92
N THR A 234 17.49 0.43 5.92
CA THR A 234 16.02 0.35 5.91
C THR A 234 15.52 -1.09 5.84
N ALA A 235 16.16 -1.95 5.02
CA ALA A 235 15.84 -3.37 4.96
C ALA A 235 16.10 -4.08 6.30
N THR A 236 17.23 -3.77 6.96
CA THR A 236 17.55 -4.30 8.29
C THR A 236 16.54 -3.85 9.35
N ALA A 237 16.10 -2.60 9.29
CA ALA A 237 15.06 -2.07 10.18
C ALA A 237 13.71 -2.75 9.96
N GLU A 238 13.34 -3.01 8.71
CA GLU A 238 12.12 -3.75 8.35
C GLU A 238 12.17 -5.19 8.87
N GLU A 239 13.30 -5.90 8.66
CA GLU A 239 13.46 -7.24 9.20
C GLU A 239 13.37 -7.27 10.74
N ALA A 240 13.95 -6.30 11.43
CA ALA A 240 13.86 -6.18 12.88
C ALA A 240 12.44 -5.95 13.35
N TYR A 241 11.68 -5.11 12.65
CA TYR A 241 10.27 -4.88 12.90
C TYR A 241 9.44 -6.16 12.75
N GLN A 242 9.62 -6.88 11.65
CA GLN A 242 8.89 -8.14 11.41
C GLN A 242 9.24 -9.22 12.43
N LYS A 243 10.52 -9.33 12.79
CA LYS A 243 11.00 -10.25 13.86
C LYS A 243 10.42 -9.91 15.24
N ALA A 244 10.17 -8.65 15.54
CA ALA A 244 9.52 -8.24 16.78
C ALA A 244 8.00 -8.47 16.76
N LYS A 245 7.37 -8.24 15.60
CA LYS A 245 5.93 -8.41 15.39
C LYS A 245 5.49 -9.87 15.50
N ALA A 246 6.21 -10.80 14.89
CA ALA A 246 5.82 -12.20 14.82
C ALA A 246 5.64 -12.85 16.21
N PRO A 247 6.63 -12.81 17.15
CA PRO A 247 6.43 -13.37 18.48
C PRO A 247 5.38 -12.65 19.31
N ALA A 248 5.19 -11.33 19.09
CA ALA A 248 4.11 -10.59 19.77
C ALA A 248 2.73 -11.08 19.33
N TRP A 249 2.56 -11.34 18.04
CA TRP A 249 1.34 -11.91 17.48
C TRP A 249 1.08 -13.35 17.96
N GLU A 250 2.11 -14.20 17.96
CA GLU A 250 2.01 -15.56 18.49
C GLU A 250 1.64 -15.58 19.99
N ALA A 251 2.24 -14.70 20.79
CA ALA A 251 1.91 -14.54 22.19
C ALA A 251 0.47 -14.10 22.40
N TYR A 252 -0.02 -13.15 21.60
CA TYR A 252 -1.40 -12.70 21.59
C TYR A 252 -2.35 -13.87 21.27
N GLN A 253 -2.14 -14.58 20.17
CA GLN A 253 -2.99 -15.70 19.78
C GLN A 253 -3.01 -16.80 20.87
N LYS A 254 -1.85 -17.15 21.42
CA LYS A 254 -1.73 -18.14 22.47
C LYS A 254 -2.42 -17.72 23.77
N ALA A 255 -2.39 -16.43 24.10
CA ALA A 255 -3.05 -15.91 25.30
C ALA A 255 -4.57 -15.79 25.13
N THR A 256 -5.06 -15.52 23.92
CA THR A 256 -6.50 -15.35 23.65
C THR A 256 -7.22 -16.65 23.32
N ALA A 257 -6.54 -17.67 22.77
CA ALA A 257 -7.15 -18.93 22.37
C ALA A 257 -7.93 -19.64 23.50
N PRO A 258 -7.43 -19.73 24.75
CA PRO A 258 -8.20 -20.33 25.86
C PRO A 258 -9.46 -19.54 26.19
N ALA A 259 -9.42 -18.21 26.11
CA ALA A 259 -10.58 -17.35 26.35
C ALA A 259 -11.65 -17.52 25.27
N GLU A 260 -11.23 -17.63 24.01
CA GLU A 260 -12.10 -17.93 22.86
C GLU A 260 -12.78 -19.31 23.05
N GLU A 261 -12.01 -20.33 23.39
CA GLU A 261 -12.54 -21.67 23.64
C GLU A 261 -13.53 -21.68 24.81
N ALA A 262 -13.22 -20.98 25.89
CA ALA A 262 -14.11 -20.86 27.06
C ALA A 262 -15.41 -20.11 26.69
N TYR A 263 -15.32 -19.07 25.92
CA TYR A 263 -16.49 -18.33 25.42
C TYR A 263 -17.39 -19.21 24.57
N GLN A 264 -16.82 -19.95 23.61
CA GLN A 264 -17.61 -20.86 22.75
C GLN A 264 -18.28 -21.97 23.55
N LYS A 265 -17.59 -22.55 24.53
CA LYS A 265 -18.16 -23.54 25.44
C LYS A 265 -19.28 -22.97 26.29
N ALA A 266 -19.17 -21.73 26.75
CA ALA A 266 -20.21 -21.10 27.58
C ALA A 266 -21.40 -20.62 26.73
N LYS A 267 -21.17 -20.22 25.48
CA LYS A 267 -22.19 -19.78 24.54
C LYS A 267 -23.06 -20.95 24.01
N ALA A 268 -22.46 -22.12 23.77
CA ALA A 268 -23.14 -23.24 23.12
C ALA A 268 -24.41 -23.70 23.85
N PRO A 269 -24.46 -23.89 25.20
CA PRO A 269 -25.68 -24.25 25.88
C PRO A 269 -26.80 -23.20 25.78
N ALA A 270 -26.42 -21.89 25.74
CA ALA A 270 -27.40 -20.82 25.60
C ALA A 270 -28.01 -20.82 24.17
N GLU A 271 -27.21 -21.11 23.17
CA GLU A 271 -27.65 -21.23 21.79
C GLU A 271 -28.56 -22.44 21.58
N GLU A 272 -28.21 -23.58 22.22
CA GLU A 272 -29.06 -24.77 22.21
C GLU A 272 -30.40 -24.53 22.92
N ALA A 273 -30.38 -23.86 24.07
CA ALA A 273 -31.59 -23.48 24.80
C ALA A 273 -32.49 -22.54 24.00
N TYR A 274 -31.91 -21.57 23.30
CA TYR A 274 -32.63 -20.67 22.40
C TYR A 274 -33.32 -21.45 21.28
N GLN A 275 -32.61 -22.36 20.63
CA GLN A 275 -33.17 -23.17 19.56
C GLN A 275 -34.32 -24.07 20.06
N LYS A 276 -34.14 -24.70 21.20
CA LYS A 276 -35.18 -25.52 21.83
C LYS A 276 -36.43 -24.72 22.20
N ALA A 277 -36.24 -23.55 22.82
CA ALA A 277 -37.35 -22.66 23.17
C ALA A 277 -38.12 -22.19 21.92
N THR A 278 -37.42 -21.84 20.87
CA THR A 278 -38.03 -21.42 19.61
C THR A 278 -38.77 -22.59 18.93
N ALA A 279 -38.18 -23.77 18.89
CA ALA A 279 -38.84 -24.97 18.36
C ALA A 279 -40.10 -25.35 19.15
N THR A 280 -40.05 -25.24 20.48
CA THR A 280 -41.19 -25.49 21.35
C THR A 280 -42.29 -24.46 21.12
N GLY A 281 -41.94 -23.18 21.06
CA GLY A 281 -42.89 -22.11 20.74
C GLY A 281 -43.62 -22.29 19.41
N ILE A 282 -42.88 -22.74 18.38
CA ILE A 282 -43.48 -23.04 17.07
C ILE A 282 -44.52 -24.17 17.24
N ARG A 283 -44.19 -25.27 17.91
CA ARG A 283 -45.12 -26.43 18.05
C ARG A 283 -46.34 -26.13 18.93
N GLU A 284 -46.18 -25.30 19.96
CA GLU A 284 -47.29 -24.86 20.81
C GLU A 284 -48.30 -23.98 20.03
N ILE A 285 -47.80 -23.14 19.14
CA ILE A 285 -48.60 -22.20 18.37
C ILE A 285 -49.19 -22.87 17.12
N ILE A 286 -48.41 -23.77 16.50
CA ILE A 286 -48.80 -24.48 15.30
C ILE A 286 -48.74 -25.99 15.60
N PRO A 287 -49.82 -26.60 16.09
CA PRO A 287 -49.89 -28.06 16.21
C PRO A 287 -49.82 -28.64 14.82
N TYR A 288 -49.08 -29.72 14.65
CA TYR A 288 -48.69 -30.38 13.40
C TYR A 288 -49.41 -29.91 12.10
N PRO A 289 -48.81 -29.02 11.29
CA PRO A 289 -49.53 -28.27 10.23
C PRO A 289 -49.77 -29.09 8.97
N PHE A 290 -49.26 -30.33 8.89
CA PHE A 290 -49.20 -31.13 7.69
C PHE A 290 -50.29 -32.22 7.63
N GLU A 291 -51.23 -32.28 8.58
CA GLU A 291 -52.41 -33.11 8.47
C GLU A 291 -53.32 -32.50 7.39
N LYS A 292 -53.65 -33.31 6.37
CA LYS A 292 -54.73 -32.95 5.46
C LYS A 292 -56.01 -32.88 6.29
N GLU A 293 -56.61 -31.67 6.37
CA GLU A 293 -57.97 -31.54 6.91
C GLU A 293 -58.83 -32.62 6.21
N GLY A 294 -59.27 -33.61 7.01
CA GLY A 294 -60.10 -34.71 6.49
C GLY A 294 -61.34 -34.13 5.84
N LYS A 295 -61.61 -34.48 4.58
CA LYS A 295 -62.87 -34.28 3.92
C LYS A 295 -63.95 -35.07 4.63
#